data_d47f66de4e3afe31fa2aefea52bab482
#
_entry.id   d47f66de4e3afe31fa2aefea52bab482
#
_cell.length_a   1.000
_cell.length_b   1.000
_cell.length_c   1.000
_cell.angle_alpha   90.00
_cell.angle_beta   90.00
_cell.angle_gamma   90.00
#
_symmetry.space_group_name_H-M   'P 1'
#
loop_
_entity.id
_entity.type
_entity.pdbx_description
1 polymer ?
#
loop_
_entity_poly.entity_id
_entity_poly.type
_entity_poly.pdbx_seq_one_letter_code
_entity_poly.pdbx_strand_id
1 'polypeptide(L)'
;MEDITDRTAIELLVNSFYARVKTDKTIGYIFTEVAGVDWEEHLPKMYRFWETILLGKMSFKGNPMSKHIQLSKKTVLNKEHFDRWLALWSETIDSHFKGDRANEAKQRGKNIAGLMLYKIESHAN
;
A
#
# COMPACT_ATOMS: atom_id res chain seq x y z
N MET A 1 2.81 20.63 9.45
CA MET A 1 3.15 19.37 8.73
C MET A 1 3.73 19.73 7.37
N GLU A 2 4.76 19.01 6.99
CA GLU A 2 5.41 19.19 5.70
C GLU A 2 4.84 18.21 4.67
N ASP A 3 5.16 18.46 3.39
CA ASP A 3 4.82 17.54 2.31
C ASP A 3 5.85 16.40 2.22
N ILE A 4 5.58 15.43 1.36
CA ILE A 4 6.47 14.30 1.11
C ILE A 4 7.50 14.76 0.07
N THR A 5 8.72 15.07 0.51
CA THR A 5 9.71 15.72 -0.35
C THR A 5 10.95 14.87 -0.65
N ASP A 6 11.18 13.78 0.12
CA ASP A 6 12.39 12.99 -0.03
C ASP A 6 12.18 11.53 0.39
N ARG A 7 13.23 10.72 0.26
CA ARG A 7 13.23 9.31 0.64
C ARG A 7 12.93 9.09 2.12
N THR A 8 13.44 9.96 2.99
CA THR A 8 13.20 9.86 4.44
C THR A 8 11.71 9.97 4.74
N ALA A 9 11.01 10.90 4.08
CA ALA A 9 9.56 11.04 4.22
C ALA A 9 8.83 9.79 3.72
N ILE A 10 9.26 9.22 2.60
CA ILE A 10 8.68 7.97 2.06
C ILE A 10 8.84 6.83 3.07
N GLU A 11 10.01 6.68 3.67
CA GLU A 11 10.27 5.62 4.66
C GLU A 11 9.38 5.80 5.89
N LEU A 12 9.25 7.03 6.38
CA LEU A 12 8.37 7.31 7.51
C LEU A 12 6.92 6.93 7.18
N LEU A 13 6.44 7.32 6.01
CA LEU A 13 5.08 7.02 5.56
C LEU A 13 4.84 5.51 5.50
N VAL A 14 5.69 4.80 4.80
CA VAL A 14 5.54 3.36 4.59
C VAL A 14 5.64 2.60 5.93
N ASN A 15 6.63 2.93 6.76
CA ASN A 15 6.81 2.26 8.04
C ASN A 15 5.64 2.52 8.98
N SER A 16 5.14 3.74 9.04
CA SER A 16 3.99 4.10 9.88
C SER A 16 2.71 3.41 9.42
N PHE A 17 2.53 3.33 8.11
CA PHE A 17 1.39 2.63 7.52
C PHE A 17 1.39 1.15 7.88
N TYR A 18 2.48 0.44 7.64
CA TYR A 18 2.53 -1.00 7.92
C TYR A 18 2.52 -1.32 9.41
N ALA A 19 3.01 -0.42 10.27
CA ALA A 19 2.85 -0.59 11.71
C ALA A 19 1.36 -0.66 12.09
N ARG A 20 0.52 0.15 11.44
CA ARG A 20 -0.94 0.11 11.63
C ARG A 20 -1.56 -1.14 11.01
N VAL A 21 -1.12 -1.51 9.81
CA VAL A 21 -1.63 -2.69 9.10
C VAL A 21 -1.42 -3.96 9.90
N LYS A 22 -0.22 -4.15 10.47
CA LYS A 22 0.14 -5.37 11.22
C LYS A 22 -0.80 -5.65 12.39
N THR A 23 -1.34 -4.61 13.00
CA THR A 23 -2.22 -4.74 14.17
C THR A 23 -3.69 -4.54 13.82
N ASP A 24 -4.02 -4.29 12.57
CA ASP A 24 -5.40 -4.06 12.16
C ASP A 24 -6.20 -5.36 12.18
N LYS A 25 -7.40 -5.30 12.74
CA LYS A 25 -8.27 -6.48 12.92
C LYS A 25 -8.84 -7.00 11.61
N THR A 26 -8.99 -6.14 10.62
CA THR A 26 -9.63 -6.51 9.35
C THR A 26 -8.64 -7.09 8.35
N ILE A 27 -7.45 -6.49 8.21
CA ILE A 27 -6.50 -6.88 7.16
C ILE A 27 -5.14 -7.38 7.67
N GLY A 28 -4.84 -7.20 8.96
CA GLY A 28 -3.51 -7.59 9.49
C GLY A 28 -3.16 -9.03 9.23
N TYR A 29 -4.10 -9.96 9.43
CA TYR A 29 -3.86 -11.39 9.22
C TYR A 29 -3.49 -11.74 7.78
N ILE A 30 -3.96 -10.97 6.81
CA ILE A 30 -3.65 -11.21 5.40
C ILE A 30 -2.15 -11.09 5.16
N PHE A 31 -1.54 -10.08 5.75
CA PHE A 31 -0.09 -9.84 5.62
C PHE A 31 0.73 -10.80 6.48
N THR A 32 0.33 -10.99 7.73
CA THR A 32 1.15 -11.74 8.70
C THR A 32 0.96 -13.26 8.61
N GLU A 33 -0.25 -13.74 8.35
CA GLU A 33 -0.57 -15.16 8.37
C GLU A 33 -0.73 -15.76 6.96
N VAL A 34 -1.50 -15.11 6.09
CA VAL A 34 -1.79 -15.66 4.77
C VAL A 34 -0.62 -15.44 3.80
N ALA A 35 -0.17 -14.20 3.65
CA ALA A 35 0.94 -13.87 2.75
C ALA A 35 2.31 -14.22 3.34
N GLY A 36 2.41 -14.25 4.67
CA GLY A 36 3.68 -14.52 5.35
C GLY A 36 4.76 -13.53 4.96
N VAL A 37 4.42 -12.23 4.93
CA VAL A 37 5.30 -11.19 4.42
C VAL A 37 6.62 -11.14 5.19
N ASP A 38 7.73 -11.19 4.44
CA ASP A 38 9.06 -10.89 4.98
C ASP A 38 9.23 -9.37 4.96
N TRP A 39 9.11 -8.75 6.13
CA TRP A 39 9.13 -7.29 6.24
C TRP A 39 10.48 -6.68 5.88
N GLU A 40 11.58 -7.38 6.13
CA GLU A 40 12.91 -6.91 5.74
C GLU A 40 13.05 -6.78 4.23
N GLU A 41 12.37 -7.65 3.48
CA GLU A 41 12.37 -7.61 2.02
C GLU A 41 11.27 -6.70 1.49
N HIS A 42 10.07 -6.74 2.08
CA HIS A 42 8.89 -6.01 1.60
C HIS A 42 9.01 -4.50 1.75
N LEU A 43 9.46 -4.02 2.91
CA LEU A 43 9.53 -2.58 3.17
C LEU A 43 10.41 -1.83 2.18
N PRO A 44 11.64 -2.28 1.88
CA PRO A 44 12.46 -1.61 0.87
C PRO A 44 11.81 -1.57 -0.52
N LYS A 45 11.07 -2.61 -0.90
CA LYS A 45 10.33 -2.62 -2.17
C LYS A 45 9.25 -1.54 -2.18
N MET A 46 8.56 -1.35 -1.07
CA MET A 46 7.51 -0.33 -0.95
C MET A 46 8.10 1.07 -0.92
N TYR A 47 9.27 1.27 -0.31
CA TYR A 47 9.97 2.55 -0.39
C TYR A 47 10.25 2.92 -1.85
N ARG A 48 10.81 1.97 -2.63
CA ARG A 48 11.12 2.20 -4.04
C ARG A 48 9.86 2.43 -4.87
N PHE A 49 8.80 1.68 -4.60
CA PHE A 49 7.52 1.83 -5.29
C PHE A 49 6.96 3.24 -5.13
N TRP A 50 6.83 3.72 -3.90
CA TRP A 50 6.27 5.04 -3.63
C TRP A 50 7.22 6.18 -4.04
N GLU A 51 8.52 5.97 -3.92
CA GLU A 51 9.52 6.92 -4.42
C GLU A 51 9.39 7.10 -5.93
N THR A 52 9.18 6.03 -6.65
CA THR A 52 8.97 6.07 -8.10
C THR A 52 7.71 6.86 -8.45
N ILE A 53 6.61 6.60 -7.76
CA ILE A 53 5.33 7.25 -8.03
C ILE A 53 5.34 8.73 -7.63
N LEU A 54 5.84 9.06 -6.44
CA LEU A 54 5.70 10.40 -5.88
C LEU A 54 6.87 11.32 -6.18
N LEU A 55 8.08 10.80 -6.32
CA LEU A 55 9.29 11.59 -6.53
C LEU A 55 9.88 11.42 -7.93
N GLY A 56 9.27 10.61 -8.77
CA GLY A 56 9.72 10.43 -10.15
C GLY A 56 11.02 9.66 -10.31
N LYS A 57 11.44 8.89 -9.30
CA LYS A 57 12.67 8.11 -9.36
C LYS A 57 12.40 6.70 -9.89
N MET A 58 13.10 6.28 -10.91
CA MET A 58 12.88 5.00 -11.59
C MET A 58 13.56 3.83 -10.85
N SER A 59 13.26 3.67 -9.57
CA SER A 59 13.94 2.69 -8.71
C SER A 59 13.15 1.40 -8.48
N PHE A 60 11.84 1.40 -8.75
CA PHE A 60 11.00 0.22 -8.55
C PHE A 60 10.89 -0.62 -9.83
N LYS A 61 11.09 -1.93 -9.67
CA LYS A 61 10.82 -2.94 -10.72
C LYS A 61 10.00 -4.05 -10.09
N GLY A 62 8.94 -4.47 -10.75
CA GLY A 62 8.09 -5.53 -10.26
C GLY A 62 6.65 -5.39 -10.71
N ASN A 63 5.84 -6.37 -10.34
CA ASN A 63 4.42 -6.40 -10.71
C ASN A 63 3.57 -6.66 -9.46
N PRO A 64 3.18 -5.60 -8.73
CA PRO A 64 2.36 -5.77 -7.53
C PRO A 64 0.98 -6.34 -7.85
N MET A 65 0.44 -6.08 -9.04
CA MET A 65 -0.86 -6.59 -9.45
C MET A 65 -0.87 -8.13 -9.49
N SER A 66 0.14 -8.73 -10.11
CA SER A 66 0.27 -10.18 -10.21
C SER A 66 0.33 -10.85 -8.83
N LYS A 67 1.09 -10.26 -7.91
CA LYS A 67 1.21 -10.79 -6.53
C LYS A 67 -0.11 -10.74 -5.78
N HIS A 68 -0.89 -9.69 -5.97
CA HIS A 68 -2.20 -9.56 -5.32
C HIS A 68 -3.22 -10.54 -5.90
N ILE A 69 -3.17 -10.79 -7.20
CA ILE A 69 -4.01 -11.82 -7.83
C ILE A 69 -3.66 -13.22 -7.27
N GLN A 70 -2.38 -13.52 -7.11
CA GLN A 70 -1.95 -14.78 -6.50
C GLN A 70 -2.43 -14.92 -5.06
N LEU A 71 -2.36 -13.85 -4.29
CA LEU A 71 -2.84 -13.82 -2.91
C LEU A 71 -4.34 -14.06 -2.83
N SER A 72 -5.12 -13.53 -3.78
CA SER A 72 -6.57 -13.69 -3.81
C SER A 72 -7.01 -15.14 -3.99
N LYS A 73 -6.11 -16.00 -4.46
CA LYS A 73 -6.37 -17.45 -4.57
C LYS A 73 -6.20 -18.18 -3.24
N LYS A 74 -5.52 -17.55 -2.28
CA LYS A 74 -5.27 -18.12 -0.94
C LYS A 74 -6.29 -17.67 0.09
N THR A 75 -6.84 -16.49 -0.08
CA THR A 75 -7.86 -15.91 0.80
C THR A 75 -8.74 -14.95 0.01
N VAL A 76 -9.93 -14.70 0.53
CA VAL A 76 -10.83 -13.73 -0.10
C VAL A 76 -10.27 -12.32 0.10
N LEU A 77 -10.08 -11.61 -1.01
CA LEU A 77 -9.75 -10.19 -1.01
C LEU A 77 -10.93 -9.46 -1.67
N ASN A 78 -11.67 -8.68 -0.88
CA ASN A 78 -12.86 -8.01 -1.35
C ASN A 78 -12.80 -6.50 -1.08
N LYS A 79 -13.88 -5.82 -1.44
CA LYS A 79 -13.97 -4.36 -1.29
C LYS A 79 -13.72 -3.91 0.15
N GLU A 80 -14.20 -4.65 1.15
CA GLU A 80 -14.00 -4.30 2.56
C GLU A 80 -12.52 -4.25 2.92
N HIS A 81 -11.73 -5.21 2.44
CA HIS A 81 -10.28 -5.25 2.68
C HIS A 81 -9.58 -4.05 2.05
N PHE A 82 -9.91 -3.72 0.81
CA PHE A 82 -9.31 -2.58 0.12
C PHE A 82 -9.77 -1.25 0.71
N ASP A 83 -11.02 -1.13 1.13
CA ASP A 83 -11.53 0.07 1.81
C ASP A 83 -10.80 0.29 3.13
N ARG A 84 -10.54 -0.78 3.88
CA ARG A 84 -9.80 -0.69 5.14
C ARG A 84 -8.34 -0.28 4.89
N TRP A 85 -7.69 -0.89 3.89
CA TRP A 85 -6.34 -0.53 3.47
C TRP A 85 -6.25 0.97 3.15
N LEU A 86 -7.21 1.48 2.38
CA LEU A 86 -7.26 2.90 2.01
C LEU A 86 -7.48 3.81 3.22
N ALA A 87 -8.34 3.42 4.14
CA ALA A 87 -8.59 4.20 5.35
C ALA A 87 -7.31 4.33 6.17
N LEU A 88 -6.57 3.23 6.36
CA LEU A 88 -5.30 3.23 7.07
C LEU A 88 -4.24 4.07 6.36
N TRP A 89 -4.18 3.96 5.02
CA TRP A 89 -3.26 4.73 4.21
C TRP A 89 -3.52 6.23 4.34
N SER A 90 -4.77 6.65 4.17
CA SER A 90 -5.16 8.06 4.28
C SER A 90 -4.95 8.62 5.67
N GLU A 91 -5.28 7.85 6.71
CA GLU A 91 -5.05 8.27 8.11
C GLU A 91 -3.57 8.46 8.39
N THR A 92 -2.72 7.56 7.87
CA THR A 92 -1.27 7.66 8.05
C THR A 92 -0.73 8.92 7.38
N ILE A 93 -1.15 9.19 6.14
CA ILE A 93 -0.72 10.38 5.42
C ILE A 93 -1.15 11.63 6.18
N ASP A 94 -2.41 11.72 6.57
CA ASP A 94 -2.95 12.90 7.26
C ASP A 94 -2.31 13.12 8.63
N SER A 95 -1.81 12.06 9.28
CA SER A 95 -1.12 12.17 10.58
C SER A 95 0.28 12.76 10.48
N HIS A 96 0.93 12.65 9.31
CA HIS A 96 2.34 13.00 9.16
C HIS A 96 2.62 14.07 8.09
N PHE A 97 1.73 14.25 7.13
CA PHE A 97 2.02 15.06 5.94
C PHE A 97 0.84 15.92 5.52
N LYS A 98 1.18 17.02 4.82
CA LYS A 98 0.21 17.91 4.19
C LYS A 98 0.85 18.54 2.97
N GLY A 99 0.14 18.58 1.85
CA GLY A 99 0.61 19.22 0.63
C GLY A 99 0.21 18.44 -0.62
N ASP A 100 0.75 18.87 -1.76
CA ASP A 100 0.37 18.33 -3.07
C ASP A 100 0.75 16.85 -3.21
N ARG A 101 1.95 16.47 -2.77
CA ARG A 101 2.36 15.07 -2.84
C ARG A 101 1.61 14.19 -1.85
N ALA A 102 1.30 14.72 -0.67
CA ALA A 102 0.44 14.01 0.28
C ALA A 102 -0.93 13.73 -0.34
N ASN A 103 -1.53 14.71 -1.02
CA ASN A 103 -2.80 14.53 -1.72
C ASN A 103 -2.66 13.54 -2.88
N GLU A 104 -1.57 13.62 -3.63
CA GLU A 104 -1.29 12.66 -4.70
C GLU A 104 -1.15 11.23 -4.16
N ALA A 105 -0.46 11.05 -3.04
CA ALA A 105 -0.31 9.73 -2.41
C ALA A 105 -1.67 9.13 -2.05
N LYS A 106 -2.58 9.93 -1.51
CA LYS A 106 -3.96 9.47 -1.22
C LYS A 106 -4.70 9.09 -2.49
N GLN A 107 -4.62 9.90 -3.54
CA GLN A 107 -5.30 9.63 -4.80
C GLN A 107 -4.72 8.40 -5.50
N ARG A 108 -3.40 8.26 -5.51
CA ARG A 108 -2.73 7.09 -6.09
C ARG A 108 -3.10 5.81 -5.37
N GLY A 109 -3.15 5.85 -4.04
CA GLY A 109 -3.60 4.72 -3.24
C GLY A 109 -5.01 4.28 -3.60
N LYS A 110 -5.92 5.23 -3.76
CA LYS A 110 -7.30 4.98 -4.18
C LYS A 110 -7.36 4.33 -5.56
N ASN A 111 -6.59 4.85 -6.52
CA ASN A 111 -6.57 4.33 -7.88
C ASN A 111 -6.00 2.90 -7.91
N ILE A 112 -4.91 2.65 -7.17
CA ILE A 112 -4.28 1.34 -7.09
C ILE A 112 -5.24 0.32 -6.48
N ALA A 113 -5.86 0.65 -5.36
CA ALA A 113 -6.81 -0.25 -4.69
C ALA A 113 -8.01 -0.58 -5.59
N GLY A 114 -8.56 0.42 -6.27
CA GLY A 114 -9.67 0.22 -7.20
C GLY A 114 -9.31 -0.69 -8.36
N LEU A 115 -8.13 -0.48 -8.94
CA LEU A 115 -7.67 -1.30 -10.05
C LEU A 115 -7.39 -2.73 -9.61
N MET A 116 -6.76 -2.92 -8.45
CA MET A 116 -6.49 -4.26 -7.91
C MET A 116 -7.78 -5.02 -7.64
N LEU A 117 -8.76 -4.38 -7.00
CA LEU A 117 -10.06 -5.01 -6.73
C LEU A 117 -10.75 -5.41 -8.03
N TYR A 118 -10.77 -4.53 -9.02
CA TYR A 118 -11.35 -4.84 -10.33
C TYR A 118 -10.69 -6.07 -10.97
N LYS A 119 -9.36 -6.11 -10.97
CA LYS A 119 -8.61 -7.24 -11.55
C LYS A 119 -8.85 -8.54 -10.80
N ILE A 120 -8.89 -8.50 -9.48
CA ILE A 120 -9.15 -9.69 -8.65
C ILE A 120 -10.54 -10.22 -8.91
N GLU A 121 -11.56 -9.35 -8.94
CA GLU A 121 -12.94 -9.76 -9.23
C GLU A 121 -13.07 -10.34 -10.64
N SER A 122 -12.37 -9.79 -11.62
CA SER A 122 -12.36 -10.29 -12.99
C SER A 122 -11.74 -11.69 -13.11
N HIS A 123 -10.77 -12.02 -12.25
CA HIS A 123 -10.11 -13.32 -12.25
C HIS A 123 -10.84 -14.37 -11.38
N ALA A 124 -11.77 -13.94 -10.54
CA ALA A 124 -12.52 -14.84 -9.66
C ALA A 124 -13.64 -15.60 -10.41
N ASN A 125 -13.99 -15.13 -11.60
CA ASN A 125 -15.02 -15.76 -12.43
C ASN A 125 -14.42 -16.74 -13.44
#